data_436e24c84cc30c8e71f9cdae1876c869
#
_entry.id   436e24c84cc30c8e71f9cdae1876c869
#
_cell.length_a   1.000
_cell.length_b   1.000
_cell.length_c   1.000
_cell.angle_alpha   90.00
_cell.angle_beta   90.00
_cell.angle_gamma   90.00
#
_symmetry.space_group_name_H-M   'P 1'
#
loop_
_entity.id
_entity.type
_entity.pdbx_description
1 polymer ?
#
loop_
_entity_poly.entity_id
_entity_poly.type
_entity_poly.pdbx_seq_one_letter_code
_entity_poly.pdbx_strand_id
1 'polypeptide(L)'
;MKKHIETLSDWIESREVRGYYTFTKEDIEKQFPSAGKVYIKTALYRLAAKAKIVSPWRNFYVIMPVEYSLKGVIPPVFYMDQLMSYLGKRYYVALLNAASFYGASHQRVQTFSLMVEQPSMRNTSKSGTSILFFSKKKISMEFVRKHKTQTGYINVSCPELTAVDLVENEKSVGGLNRVCTVLNELAETMNLDSLDDSFFKTSDIPVFQRLGYILEHVLERADLAETLYSKMEVAGLKFRKIPFKINKPTEGCEVDKKWKVIINQEIEIDE
;
A
#
# COMPACT_ATOMS: atom_id res chain seq x y z
N MET A 1 -21.25 7.03 -34.87
CA MET A 1 -21.35 8.50 -34.89
C MET A 1 -20.27 9.07 -33.96
N LYS A 2 -19.31 9.87 -34.45
CA LYS A 2 -18.37 10.62 -33.61
C LYS A 2 -19.16 11.75 -32.95
N LYS A 3 -19.42 11.68 -31.63
CA LYS A 3 -20.02 12.77 -30.84
C LYS A 3 -19.08 13.96 -30.96
N HIS A 4 -19.57 15.08 -31.45
CA HIS A 4 -18.77 16.32 -31.51
C HIS A 4 -18.46 16.78 -30.10
N ILE A 5 -17.19 16.87 -29.73
CA ILE A 5 -16.73 17.28 -28.39
C ILE A 5 -16.67 18.81 -28.39
N GLU A 6 -17.73 19.46 -27.95
CA GLU A 6 -17.83 20.91 -27.90
C GLU A 6 -17.45 21.50 -26.54
N THR A 7 -17.70 20.76 -25.45
CA THR A 7 -17.46 21.22 -24.10
C THR A 7 -16.60 20.28 -23.28
N LEU A 8 -16.04 20.79 -22.17
CA LEU A 8 -15.30 19.97 -21.20
C LEU A 8 -16.17 18.84 -20.62
N SER A 9 -17.48 19.07 -20.44
CA SER A 9 -18.41 18.04 -19.97
C SER A 9 -18.54 16.90 -20.98
N ASP A 10 -18.72 17.20 -22.26
CA ASP A 10 -18.85 16.21 -23.32
C ASP A 10 -17.55 15.38 -23.47
N TRP A 11 -16.40 16.04 -23.31
CA TRP A 11 -15.11 15.37 -23.33
C TRP A 11 -14.97 14.38 -22.17
N ILE A 12 -15.35 14.78 -20.95
CA ILE A 12 -15.30 13.91 -19.76
C ILE A 12 -16.23 12.71 -19.95
N GLU A 13 -17.47 12.92 -20.41
CA GLU A 13 -18.40 11.83 -20.72
C GLU A 13 -17.83 10.87 -21.80
N SER A 14 -17.15 11.42 -22.79
CA SER A 14 -16.50 10.60 -23.82
C SER A 14 -15.34 9.76 -23.28
N ARG A 15 -14.62 10.26 -22.28
CA ARG A 15 -13.54 9.52 -21.60
C ARG A 15 -14.10 8.38 -20.77
N GLU A 16 -15.16 8.65 -19.99
CA GLU A 16 -15.83 7.66 -19.16
C GLU A 16 -16.34 6.48 -19.99
N VAL A 17 -17.01 6.75 -21.13
CA VAL A 17 -17.48 5.72 -22.08
C VAL A 17 -16.33 4.86 -22.62
N ARG A 18 -15.12 5.40 -22.72
CA ARG A 18 -13.92 4.68 -23.14
C ARG A 18 -13.18 3.99 -21.99
N GLY A 19 -13.67 4.09 -20.77
CA GLY A 19 -13.02 3.51 -19.59
C GLY A 19 -11.85 4.35 -19.02
N TYR A 20 -11.67 5.60 -19.44
CA TYR A 20 -10.65 6.50 -18.92
C TYR A 20 -11.25 7.36 -17.80
N TYR A 21 -10.98 7.00 -16.56
CA TYR A 21 -11.54 7.67 -15.39
C TYR A 21 -10.66 8.74 -14.77
N THR A 22 -9.46 8.94 -15.27
CA THR A 22 -8.55 9.98 -14.77
C THR A 22 -8.11 10.92 -15.88
N PHE A 23 -7.81 12.16 -15.51
CA PHE A 23 -7.21 13.16 -16.40
C PHE A 23 -6.46 14.21 -15.61
N THR A 24 -5.55 14.89 -16.29
CA THR A 24 -4.74 15.98 -15.74
C THR A 24 -5.16 17.32 -16.33
N LYS A 25 -4.68 18.40 -15.71
CA LYS A 25 -4.85 19.72 -16.28
C LYS A 25 -4.19 19.83 -17.67
N GLU A 26 -3.06 19.17 -17.87
CA GLU A 26 -2.34 19.11 -19.14
C GLU A 26 -3.15 18.43 -20.23
N ASP A 27 -3.90 17.36 -19.90
CA ASP A 27 -4.79 16.70 -20.84
C ASP A 27 -5.89 17.63 -21.33
N ILE A 28 -6.42 18.48 -20.43
CA ILE A 28 -7.42 19.49 -20.79
C ILE A 28 -6.81 20.54 -21.73
N GLU A 29 -5.63 21.06 -21.40
CA GLU A 29 -4.94 22.07 -22.21
C GLU A 29 -4.60 21.53 -23.61
N LYS A 30 -4.24 20.26 -23.72
CA LYS A 30 -4.03 19.59 -25.01
C LYS A 30 -5.32 19.44 -25.81
N GLN A 31 -6.43 19.11 -25.16
CA GLN A 31 -7.73 18.90 -25.84
C GLN A 31 -8.38 20.23 -26.24
N PHE A 32 -8.21 21.28 -25.44
CA PHE A 32 -8.84 22.59 -25.62
C PHE A 32 -7.78 23.72 -25.65
N PRO A 33 -6.89 23.74 -26.65
CA PRO A 33 -5.75 24.69 -26.68
C PRO A 33 -6.19 26.15 -26.76
N SER A 34 -7.39 26.42 -27.31
CA SER A 34 -7.96 27.76 -27.42
C SER A 34 -8.81 28.18 -26.21
N ALA A 35 -9.02 27.29 -25.23
CA ALA A 35 -9.85 27.60 -24.06
C ALA A 35 -9.11 28.49 -23.07
N GLY A 36 -9.73 29.59 -22.67
CA GLY A 36 -9.17 30.48 -21.67
C GLY A 36 -9.04 29.80 -20.29
N LYS A 37 -7.97 30.14 -19.54
CA LYS A 37 -7.74 29.60 -18.18
C LYS A 37 -8.91 29.76 -17.23
N VAL A 38 -9.64 30.89 -17.35
CA VAL A 38 -10.83 31.19 -16.52
C VAL A 38 -11.96 30.22 -16.86
N TYR A 39 -12.18 29.95 -18.15
CA TYR A 39 -13.19 29.00 -18.61
C TYR A 39 -12.93 27.61 -18.04
N ILE A 40 -11.70 27.09 -18.19
CA ILE A 40 -11.31 25.77 -17.68
C ILE A 40 -11.51 25.69 -16.17
N LYS A 41 -11.04 26.70 -15.41
CA LYS A 41 -11.20 26.75 -13.96
C LYS A 41 -12.69 26.71 -13.55
N THR A 42 -13.53 27.51 -14.21
CA THR A 42 -14.97 27.59 -13.92
C THR A 42 -15.67 26.29 -14.27
N ALA A 43 -15.33 25.68 -15.41
CA ALA A 43 -15.91 24.40 -15.82
C ALA A 43 -15.54 23.27 -14.83
N LEU A 44 -14.27 23.16 -14.43
CA LEU A 44 -13.83 22.20 -13.41
C LEU A 44 -14.52 22.41 -12.07
N TYR A 45 -14.67 23.66 -11.63
CA TYR A 45 -15.40 23.99 -10.40
C TYR A 45 -16.86 23.51 -10.47
N ARG A 46 -17.57 23.79 -11.58
CA ARG A 46 -18.95 23.36 -11.78
C ARG A 46 -19.10 21.83 -11.81
N LEU A 47 -18.15 21.13 -12.44
CA LEU A 47 -18.15 19.66 -12.49
C LEU A 47 -17.89 19.06 -11.11
N ALA A 48 -16.99 19.64 -10.33
CA ALA A 48 -16.73 19.21 -8.96
C ALA A 48 -17.92 19.50 -8.03
N ALA A 49 -18.56 20.67 -8.16
CA ALA A 49 -19.76 21.02 -7.41
C ALA A 49 -20.95 20.07 -7.70
N LYS A 50 -21.02 19.51 -8.91
CA LYS A 50 -22.00 18.49 -9.30
C LYS A 50 -21.57 17.06 -8.97
N ALA A 51 -20.48 16.89 -8.22
CA ALA A 51 -19.86 15.59 -7.92
C ALA A 51 -19.59 14.72 -9.17
N LYS A 52 -19.41 15.32 -10.35
CA LYS A 52 -19.01 14.58 -11.58
C LYS A 52 -17.52 14.27 -11.61
N ILE A 53 -16.71 15.03 -10.89
CA ILE A 53 -15.26 14.80 -10.74
C ILE A 53 -14.84 15.06 -9.30
N VAL A 54 -13.74 14.41 -8.88
CA VAL A 54 -13.01 14.75 -7.66
C VAL A 54 -11.56 15.04 -8.00
N SER A 55 -10.88 15.85 -7.18
CA SER A 55 -9.46 16.16 -7.35
C SER A 55 -8.68 15.71 -6.12
N PRO A 56 -8.24 14.44 -6.05
CA PRO A 56 -7.47 13.91 -4.92
C PRO A 56 -6.09 14.55 -4.83
N TRP A 57 -5.56 15.06 -5.93
CA TRP A 57 -4.27 15.73 -6.00
C TRP A 57 -4.32 16.97 -6.89
N ARG A 58 -3.37 17.89 -6.69
CA ARG A 58 -3.28 19.13 -7.48
C ARG A 58 -3.13 18.80 -8.97
N ASN A 59 -3.98 19.39 -9.81
CA ASN A 59 -4.02 19.23 -11.27
C ASN A 59 -4.29 17.78 -11.75
N PHE A 60 -4.69 16.90 -10.86
CA PHE A 60 -5.11 15.54 -11.16
C PHE A 60 -6.57 15.36 -10.76
N TYR A 61 -7.36 14.82 -11.66
CA TYR A 61 -8.81 14.69 -11.52
C TYR A 61 -9.24 13.25 -11.79
N VAL A 62 -10.27 12.82 -11.07
CA VAL A 62 -10.91 11.51 -11.24
C VAL A 62 -12.37 11.74 -11.58
N ILE A 63 -12.84 11.13 -12.65
CA ILE A 63 -14.26 11.13 -13.04
C ILE A 63 -15.01 10.25 -12.04
N MET A 64 -16.12 10.75 -11.50
CA MET A 64 -16.95 10.03 -10.54
C MET A 64 -17.86 9.07 -11.27
N PRO A 65 -17.64 7.76 -11.20
CA PRO A 65 -18.58 6.78 -11.74
C PRO A 65 -19.93 6.88 -11.03
N VAL A 66 -21.01 6.60 -11.76
CA VAL A 66 -22.39 6.71 -11.24
C VAL A 66 -22.57 5.89 -9.95
N GLU A 67 -21.95 4.72 -9.86
CA GLU A 67 -22.01 3.81 -8.71
C GLU A 67 -21.42 4.39 -7.42
N TYR A 68 -20.48 5.36 -7.53
CA TYR A 68 -19.88 6.05 -6.37
C TYR A 68 -20.47 7.42 -6.12
N SER A 69 -21.31 7.94 -7.01
CA SER A 69 -21.87 9.30 -6.93
C SER A 69 -22.70 9.52 -5.67
N LEU A 70 -23.46 8.52 -5.22
CA LEU A 70 -24.28 8.58 -4.01
C LEU A 70 -23.42 8.65 -2.74
N LYS A 71 -22.25 8.00 -2.73
CA LYS A 71 -21.35 8.00 -1.58
C LYS A 71 -20.37 9.17 -1.60
N GLY A 72 -20.18 9.81 -2.74
CA GLY A 72 -19.26 10.92 -2.95
C GLY A 72 -17.78 10.58 -2.76
N VAL A 73 -17.44 9.27 -2.61
CA VAL A 73 -16.08 8.79 -2.32
C VAL A 73 -15.72 7.69 -3.30
N ILE A 74 -14.61 7.88 -4.01
CA ILE A 74 -14.04 6.87 -4.92
C ILE A 74 -12.95 6.09 -4.18
N PRO A 75 -12.96 4.75 -4.20
CA PRO A 75 -11.89 3.95 -3.61
C PRO A 75 -10.53 4.29 -4.24
N PRO A 76 -9.44 4.43 -3.45
CA PRO A 76 -8.12 4.76 -3.99
C PRO A 76 -7.61 3.76 -5.03
N VAL A 77 -7.94 2.49 -4.88
CA VAL A 77 -7.58 1.43 -5.86
C VAL A 77 -8.01 1.76 -7.29
N PHE A 78 -9.00 2.64 -7.44
CA PHE A 78 -9.58 3.02 -8.72
C PHE A 78 -8.68 3.97 -9.54
N TYR A 79 -7.85 4.78 -8.87
CA TYR A 79 -7.07 5.84 -9.53
C TYR A 79 -5.61 5.92 -9.08
N MET A 80 -5.20 5.11 -8.11
CA MET A 80 -3.89 5.28 -7.46
C MET A 80 -2.72 5.02 -8.41
N ASP A 81 -2.82 4.02 -9.29
CA ASP A 81 -1.76 3.74 -10.24
C ASP A 81 -1.52 4.91 -11.21
N GLN A 82 -2.61 5.49 -11.71
CA GLN A 82 -2.55 6.67 -12.58
C GLN A 82 -2.03 7.90 -11.85
N LEU A 83 -2.40 8.07 -10.56
CA LEU A 83 -1.88 9.17 -9.74
C LEU A 83 -0.37 9.02 -9.50
N MET A 84 0.11 7.83 -9.14
CA MET A 84 1.53 7.60 -8.93
C MET A 84 2.34 7.74 -10.21
N SER A 85 1.79 7.29 -11.34
CA SER A 85 2.37 7.51 -12.67
C SER A 85 2.47 9.00 -12.99
N TYR A 86 1.41 9.78 -12.75
CA TYR A 86 1.40 11.25 -12.92
C TYR A 86 2.47 11.93 -12.05
N LEU A 87 2.69 11.44 -10.84
CA LEU A 87 3.69 11.98 -9.91
C LEU A 87 5.11 11.45 -10.19
N GLY A 88 5.30 10.53 -11.13
CA GLY A 88 6.58 9.90 -11.43
C GLY A 88 7.13 9.09 -10.25
N LYS A 89 6.26 8.49 -9.42
CA LYS A 89 6.65 7.76 -8.21
C LYS A 89 6.54 6.25 -8.38
N ARG A 90 7.61 5.53 -8.01
CA ARG A 90 7.52 4.10 -7.74
C ARG A 90 6.78 3.88 -6.44
N TYR A 91 5.87 2.93 -6.43
CA TYR A 91 5.00 2.66 -5.30
C TYR A 91 4.49 1.22 -5.29
N TYR A 92 3.97 0.82 -4.15
CA TYR A 92 3.05 -0.31 -4.01
C TYR A 92 2.05 -0.08 -2.86
N VAL A 93 0.90 -0.74 -2.93
CA VAL A 93 -0.05 -0.84 -1.81
C VAL A 93 0.60 -1.71 -0.74
N ALA A 94 0.60 -1.25 0.51
CA ALA A 94 1.34 -1.84 1.61
C ALA A 94 0.45 -2.14 2.83
N LEU A 95 1.02 -2.83 3.80
CA LEU A 95 0.45 -3.07 5.12
C LEU A 95 -0.92 -3.76 5.07
N LEU A 96 -1.88 -3.33 5.90
CA LEU A 96 -3.22 -3.93 5.98
C LEU A 96 -3.97 -3.88 4.64
N ASN A 97 -3.73 -2.86 3.82
CA ASN A 97 -4.34 -2.78 2.50
C ASN A 97 -3.76 -3.84 1.55
N ALA A 98 -2.46 -4.12 1.62
CA ALA A 98 -1.86 -5.21 0.86
C ALA A 98 -2.35 -6.56 1.36
N ALA A 99 -2.37 -6.78 2.68
CA ALA A 99 -2.88 -8.01 3.28
C ALA A 99 -4.32 -8.32 2.83
N SER A 100 -5.18 -7.31 2.68
CA SER A 100 -6.55 -7.49 2.20
C SER A 100 -6.66 -8.05 0.78
N PHE A 101 -5.66 -7.81 -0.10
CA PHE A 101 -5.61 -8.43 -1.44
C PHE A 101 -5.35 -9.93 -1.39
N TYR A 102 -4.83 -10.42 -0.27
CA TYR A 102 -4.55 -11.84 -0.02
C TYR A 102 -5.55 -12.49 0.93
N GLY A 103 -6.65 -11.78 1.26
CA GLY A 103 -7.68 -12.27 2.17
C GLY A 103 -7.31 -12.19 3.66
N ALA A 104 -6.16 -11.63 4.00
CA ALA A 104 -5.62 -11.60 5.36
C ALA A 104 -5.98 -10.34 6.17
N SER A 105 -7.09 -9.69 5.88
CA SER A 105 -7.59 -8.55 6.66
C SER A 105 -9.09 -8.41 6.49
N HIS A 106 -9.86 -8.89 7.45
CA HIS A 106 -11.32 -8.83 7.42
C HIS A 106 -11.90 -7.48 7.83
N GLN A 107 -11.11 -6.65 8.52
CA GLN A 107 -11.55 -5.33 8.93
C GLN A 107 -11.40 -4.31 7.82
N ARG A 108 -12.46 -3.53 7.57
CA ARG A 108 -12.43 -2.43 6.61
C ARG A 108 -11.40 -1.38 7.04
N VAL A 109 -10.29 -1.30 6.31
CA VAL A 109 -9.24 -0.32 6.56
C VAL A 109 -9.75 1.06 6.15
N GLN A 110 -9.80 2.00 7.11
CA GLN A 110 -10.29 3.37 6.88
C GLN A 110 -9.29 4.23 6.10
N THR A 111 -8.03 3.85 6.12
CA THR A 111 -6.93 4.57 5.46
C THR A 111 -6.32 3.71 4.37
N PHE A 112 -5.82 4.33 3.31
CA PHE A 112 -5.15 3.63 2.23
C PHE A 112 -3.63 3.81 2.35
N SER A 113 -2.91 2.72 2.60
CA SER A 113 -1.47 2.73 2.87
C SER A 113 -0.66 2.43 1.62
N LEU A 114 0.26 3.31 1.31
CA LEU A 114 1.18 3.18 0.19
C LEU A 114 2.62 3.23 0.68
N MET A 115 3.45 2.36 0.16
CA MET A 115 4.90 2.49 0.21
C MET A 115 5.37 3.21 -1.05
N VAL A 116 6.15 4.28 -0.90
CA VAL A 116 6.70 5.05 -2.02
C VAL A 116 8.22 5.11 -1.94
N GLU A 117 8.88 5.18 -3.09
CA GLU A 117 10.32 5.41 -3.12
C GLU A 117 10.63 6.87 -2.76
N GLN A 118 11.68 7.08 -1.97
CA GLN A 118 12.11 8.44 -1.59
C GLN A 118 12.29 9.38 -2.80
N PRO A 119 12.03 10.68 -2.63
CA PRO A 119 11.66 11.38 -1.39
C PRO A 119 10.23 11.06 -0.94
N SER A 120 10.04 11.03 0.40
CA SER A 120 8.75 10.73 1.03
C SER A 120 7.66 11.72 0.64
N MET A 121 6.41 11.27 0.71
CA MET A 121 5.23 12.09 0.46
C MET A 121 4.49 12.40 1.77
N ARG A 122 3.81 13.53 1.82
CA ARG A 122 2.97 13.87 2.96
C ARG A 122 1.66 13.12 2.92
N ASN A 123 1.23 12.60 4.06
CA ASN A 123 -0.10 12.02 4.21
C ASN A 123 -1.18 13.03 3.78
N THR A 124 -2.21 12.54 3.16
CA THR A 124 -3.30 13.37 2.67
C THR A 124 -4.66 12.79 3.07
N SER A 125 -5.58 13.70 3.43
CA SER A 125 -6.99 13.34 3.63
C SER A 125 -7.81 14.30 2.78
N LYS A 126 -8.41 13.78 1.73
CA LYS A 126 -9.13 14.59 0.75
C LYS A 126 -10.24 13.78 0.10
N SER A 127 -11.35 14.45 -0.20
CA SER A 127 -12.49 13.83 -0.89
C SER A 127 -12.98 12.54 -0.20
N GLY A 128 -13.00 12.54 1.14
CA GLY A 128 -13.48 11.40 1.94
C GLY A 128 -12.48 10.22 2.01
N THR A 129 -11.27 10.37 1.49
CA THR A 129 -10.24 9.34 1.48
C THR A 129 -8.98 9.82 2.20
N SER A 130 -8.47 9.00 3.11
CA SER A 130 -7.18 9.22 3.79
C SER A 130 -6.13 8.28 3.22
N ILE A 131 -5.02 8.85 2.75
CA ILE A 131 -3.88 8.11 2.19
C ILE A 131 -2.67 8.34 3.09
N LEU A 132 -2.08 7.25 3.55
CA LEU A 132 -0.86 7.24 4.34
C LEU A 132 0.31 6.83 3.43
N PHE A 133 1.33 7.66 3.40
CA PHE A 133 2.54 7.40 2.64
C PHE A 133 3.68 6.98 3.57
N PHE A 134 4.12 5.77 3.42
CA PHE A 134 5.36 5.24 3.98
C PHE A 134 6.46 5.34 2.92
N SER A 135 7.74 5.33 3.32
CA SER A 135 8.81 5.46 2.33
C SER A 135 9.95 4.50 2.57
N LYS A 136 10.48 3.96 1.48
CA LYS A 136 11.76 3.22 1.43
C LYS A 136 12.77 3.97 0.57
N LYS A 137 14.06 3.80 0.85
CA LYS A 137 15.13 4.40 0.04
C LYS A 137 15.04 3.95 -1.41
N LYS A 138 14.77 2.66 -1.62
CA LYS A 138 14.60 2.03 -2.92
C LYS A 138 13.54 0.94 -2.82
N ILE A 139 12.70 0.84 -3.83
CA ILE A 139 11.71 -0.22 -3.97
C ILE A 139 12.21 -1.23 -5.00
N SER A 140 12.34 -2.50 -4.60
CA SER A 140 12.49 -3.61 -5.53
C SER A 140 11.13 -4.00 -6.07
N MET A 141 10.93 -3.84 -7.38
CA MET A 141 9.68 -4.23 -8.04
C MET A 141 9.53 -5.74 -8.20
N GLU A 142 10.55 -6.51 -7.88
CA GLU A 142 10.57 -7.97 -7.90
C GLU A 142 9.57 -8.58 -6.91
N PHE A 143 9.44 -7.94 -5.72
CA PHE A 143 8.53 -8.34 -4.65
C PHE A 143 7.18 -7.59 -4.72
N VAL A 144 6.85 -7.03 -5.89
CA VAL A 144 5.60 -6.32 -6.15
C VAL A 144 4.80 -7.05 -7.21
N ARG A 145 3.53 -7.30 -6.94
CA ARG A 145 2.58 -7.98 -7.84
C ARG A 145 1.59 -6.98 -8.42
N LYS A 146 1.23 -7.16 -9.68
CA LYS A 146 0.16 -6.41 -10.32
C LYS A 146 -1.18 -7.09 -10.08
N HIS A 147 -2.07 -6.43 -9.38
CA HIS A 147 -3.45 -6.88 -9.18
C HIS A 147 -4.40 -6.13 -10.10
N LYS A 148 -5.32 -6.87 -10.73
CA LYS A 148 -6.33 -6.30 -11.62
C LYS A 148 -7.35 -5.50 -10.82
N THR A 149 -7.71 -4.31 -11.31
CA THR A 149 -8.76 -3.44 -10.75
C THR A 149 -9.79 -3.13 -11.85
N GLN A 150 -10.84 -2.41 -11.51
CA GLN A 150 -11.83 -1.95 -12.50
C GLN A 150 -11.24 -1.02 -13.57
N THR A 151 -10.16 -0.30 -13.24
CA THR A 151 -9.55 0.72 -14.12
C THR A 151 -8.18 0.33 -14.67
N GLY A 152 -7.77 -0.92 -14.50
CA GLY A 152 -6.46 -1.41 -14.95
C GLY A 152 -5.78 -2.29 -13.92
N TYR A 153 -4.58 -1.92 -13.49
CA TYR A 153 -3.79 -2.65 -12.52
C TYR A 153 -3.31 -1.71 -11.41
N ILE A 154 -3.02 -2.30 -10.25
CA ILE A 154 -2.40 -1.64 -9.12
C ILE A 154 -1.24 -2.50 -8.61
N ASN A 155 -0.17 -1.85 -8.19
CA ASN A 155 0.99 -2.51 -7.61
C ASN A 155 0.73 -2.81 -6.13
N VAL A 156 0.94 -4.05 -5.70
CA VAL A 156 0.75 -4.52 -4.31
C VAL A 156 1.99 -5.30 -3.88
N SER A 157 2.48 -5.13 -2.65
CA SER A 157 3.55 -6.00 -2.13
C SER A 157 3.15 -7.48 -2.17
N CYS A 158 4.09 -8.38 -2.49
CA CYS A 158 3.83 -9.83 -2.33
C CYS A 158 3.56 -10.16 -0.84
N PRO A 159 3.00 -11.33 -0.52
CA PRO A 159 2.70 -11.70 0.87
C PRO A 159 3.91 -11.57 1.80
N GLU A 160 5.07 -12.01 1.35
CA GLU A 160 6.32 -12.00 2.11
C GLU A 160 6.78 -10.56 2.41
N LEU A 161 6.76 -9.68 1.42
CA LEU A 161 7.09 -8.25 1.62
C LEU A 161 6.02 -7.56 2.47
N THR A 162 4.75 -7.94 2.34
CA THR A 162 3.67 -7.43 3.20
C THR A 162 3.92 -7.81 4.66
N ALA A 163 4.36 -9.05 4.94
CA ALA A 163 4.70 -9.50 6.28
C ALA A 163 5.85 -8.68 6.88
N VAL A 164 6.92 -8.45 6.13
CA VAL A 164 8.05 -7.60 6.54
C VAL A 164 7.58 -6.17 6.85
N ASP A 165 6.80 -5.57 5.94
CA ASP A 165 6.30 -4.20 6.10
C ASP A 165 5.39 -4.05 7.33
N LEU A 166 4.54 -5.06 7.63
CA LEU A 166 3.68 -5.08 8.83
C LEU A 166 4.51 -5.09 10.11
N VAL A 167 5.53 -5.94 10.19
CA VAL A 167 6.42 -6.01 11.36
C VAL A 167 7.23 -4.73 11.52
N GLU A 168 7.74 -4.17 10.42
CA GLU A 168 8.52 -2.92 10.42
C GLU A 168 7.69 -1.73 10.90
N ASN A 169 6.41 -1.67 10.48
CA ASN A 169 5.51 -0.56 10.76
C ASN A 169 4.41 -0.90 11.78
N GLU A 170 4.67 -1.81 12.71
CA GLU A 170 3.71 -2.32 13.68
C GLU A 170 2.88 -1.25 14.40
N LYS A 171 3.53 -0.12 14.76
CA LYS A 171 2.86 0.99 15.44
C LYS A 171 1.76 1.64 14.60
N SER A 172 1.96 1.68 13.30
CA SER A 172 1.02 2.31 12.36
C SER A 172 -0.17 1.43 12.01
N VAL A 173 -0.10 0.14 12.35
CA VAL A 173 -1.16 -0.83 12.05
C VAL A 173 -1.89 -1.34 13.29
N GLY A 174 -1.63 -0.77 14.46
CA GLY A 174 -2.33 -1.09 15.69
C GLY A 174 -1.55 -1.98 16.67
N GLY A 175 -0.24 -2.16 16.45
CA GLY A 175 0.66 -2.88 17.35
C GLY A 175 0.87 -4.36 16.98
N LEU A 176 1.73 -5.04 17.75
CA LEU A 176 2.16 -6.41 17.44
C LEU A 176 1.02 -7.43 17.46
N ASN A 177 0.06 -7.34 18.39
CA ASN A 177 -1.06 -8.28 18.43
C ASN A 177 -1.80 -8.27 17.09
N ARG A 178 -2.19 -7.08 16.61
CA ARG A 178 -2.85 -6.95 15.32
C ARG A 178 -1.99 -7.39 14.14
N VAL A 179 -0.68 -7.13 14.18
CA VAL A 179 0.26 -7.65 13.19
C VAL A 179 0.24 -9.16 13.17
N CYS A 180 0.30 -9.82 14.34
CA CYS A 180 0.28 -11.27 14.43
C CYS A 180 -1.05 -11.89 13.95
N THR A 181 -2.20 -11.28 14.31
CA THR A 181 -3.52 -11.71 13.77
C THR A 181 -3.53 -11.68 12.24
N VAL A 182 -3.08 -10.59 11.62
CA VAL A 182 -3.02 -10.49 10.15
C VAL A 182 -1.98 -11.45 9.54
N LEU A 183 -0.84 -11.62 10.19
CA LEU A 183 0.20 -12.55 9.74
C LEU A 183 -0.26 -14.01 9.80
N ASN A 184 -1.11 -14.37 10.76
CA ASN A 184 -1.66 -15.73 10.86
C ASN A 184 -2.41 -16.11 9.58
N GLU A 185 -3.26 -15.23 9.08
CA GLU A 185 -3.98 -15.45 7.81
C GLU A 185 -3.05 -15.32 6.60
N LEU A 186 -2.15 -14.33 6.60
CA LEU A 186 -1.25 -14.07 5.49
C LEU A 186 -0.25 -15.22 5.26
N ALA A 187 0.15 -15.92 6.33
CA ALA A 187 1.07 -17.05 6.30
C ALA A 187 0.61 -18.17 5.36
N GLU A 188 -0.71 -18.33 5.17
CA GLU A 188 -1.28 -19.32 4.25
C GLU A 188 -0.92 -19.05 2.77
N THR A 189 -0.59 -17.82 2.44
CA THR A 189 -0.27 -17.39 1.06
C THR A 189 1.22 -17.13 0.84
N MET A 190 2.04 -17.21 1.89
CA MET A 190 3.48 -16.98 1.81
C MET A 190 4.23 -18.14 1.18
N ASN A 191 5.20 -17.82 0.32
CA ASN A 191 6.13 -18.78 -0.26
C ASN A 191 7.58 -18.26 -0.13
N LEU A 192 8.20 -18.57 0.98
CA LEU A 192 9.58 -18.14 1.28
C LEU A 192 10.63 -18.87 0.44
N ASP A 193 10.34 -20.06 -0.10
CA ASP A 193 11.29 -20.82 -0.93
C ASP A 193 11.69 -20.08 -2.20
N SER A 194 10.80 -19.28 -2.76
CA SER A 194 11.03 -18.52 -3.98
C SER A 194 11.88 -17.26 -3.80
N LEU A 195 12.22 -16.89 -2.56
CA LEU A 195 12.98 -15.67 -2.27
C LEU A 195 14.48 -15.90 -2.38
N ASP A 196 15.18 -14.90 -2.89
CA ASP A 196 16.64 -14.84 -2.94
C ASP A 196 17.21 -13.80 -1.96
N ASP A 197 18.54 -13.64 -1.96
CA ASP A 197 19.25 -12.73 -1.06
C ASP A 197 18.85 -11.24 -1.26
N SER A 198 18.25 -10.90 -2.41
CA SER A 198 17.81 -9.53 -2.68
C SER A 198 16.64 -9.15 -1.79
N PHE A 199 15.86 -10.13 -1.32
CA PHE A 199 14.75 -9.91 -0.40
C PHE A 199 15.21 -9.30 0.94
N PHE A 200 16.35 -9.72 1.46
CA PHE A 200 16.89 -9.20 2.72
C PHE A 200 17.41 -7.76 2.63
N LYS A 201 17.42 -7.17 1.43
CA LYS A 201 17.70 -5.73 1.22
C LYS A 201 16.45 -4.88 1.31
N THR A 202 15.27 -5.47 1.46
CA THR A 202 13.99 -4.75 1.54
C THR A 202 13.73 -4.11 2.90
N SER A 203 14.38 -4.61 3.96
CA SER A 203 14.30 -4.07 5.32
C SER A 203 15.57 -4.40 6.12
N ASP A 204 15.65 -3.93 7.37
CA ASP A 204 16.75 -4.19 8.28
C ASP A 204 16.67 -5.60 8.89
N ILE A 205 17.82 -6.23 9.18
CA ILE A 205 17.92 -7.58 9.76
C ILE A 205 17.03 -7.76 11.01
N PRO A 206 16.95 -6.81 11.96
CA PRO A 206 16.05 -6.92 13.11
C PRO A 206 14.58 -7.15 12.78
N VAL A 207 14.11 -6.68 11.63
CA VAL A 207 12.71 -6.90 11.20
C VAL A 207 12.50 -8.37 10.84
N PHE A 208 13.46 -8.96 10.11
CA PHE A 208 13.43 -10.39 9.76
C PHE A 208 13.58 -11.29 11.00
N GLN A 209 14.44 -10.91 11.98
CA GLN A 209 14.53 -11.63 13.25
C GLN A 209 13.20 -11.67 14.00
N ARG A 210 12.50 -10.52 14.07
CA ARG A 210 11.17 -10.44 14.69
C ARG A 210 10.12 -11.23 13.92
N LEU A 211 10.14 -11.14 12.58
CA LEU A 211 9.24 -11.92 11.74
C LEU A 211 9.45 -13.43 11.94
N GLY A 212 10.70 -13.89 11.94
CA GLY A 212 11.01 -15.29 12.17
C GLY A 212 10.57 -15.76 13.56
N TYR A 213 10.80 -14.97 14.60
CA TYR A 213 10.32 -15.26 15.95
C TYR A 213 8.78 -15.35 15.99
N ILE A 214 8.08 -14.45 15.31
CA ILE A 214 6.61 -14.50 15.21
C ILE A 214 6.17 -15.78 14.52
N LEU A 215 6.74 -16.11 13.37
CA LEU A 215 6.38 -17.32 12.61
C LEU A 215 6.57 -18.59 13.45
N GLU A 216 7.71 -18.70 14.18
CA GLU A 216 8.05 -19.91 14.91
C GLU A 216 7.27 -20.05 16.22
N HIS A 217 7.21 -18.99 17.05
CA HIS A 217 6.76 -19.10 18.44
C HIS A 217 5.37 -18.51 18.68
N VAL A 218 4.85 -17.69 17.77
CA VAL A 218 3.53 -17.07 17.93
C VAL A 218 2.51 -17.71 17.01
N LEU A 219 2.89 -17.99 15.75
CA LEU A 219 1.99 -18.55 14.73
C LEU A 219 2.17 -20.06 14.54
N GLU A 220 3.15 -20.65 15.22
CA GLU A 220 3.48 -22.08 15.13
C GLU A 220 3.73 -22.58 13.70
N ARG A 221 4.21 -21.67 12.82
CA ARG A 221 4.57 -21.95 11.43
C ARG A 221 6.07 -22.26 11.32
N ALA A 222 6.48 -23.40 11.93
CA ALA A 222 7.87 -23.86 11.92
C ALA A 222 8.43 -24.06 10.50
N ASP A 223 7.57 -24.44 9.54
CA ASP A 223 7.91 -24.59 8.13
C ASP A 223 8.43 -23.27 7.52
N LEU A 224 7.69 -22.17 7.69
CA LEU A 224 8.09 -20.86 7.20
C LEU A 224 9.29 -20.30 7.98
N ALA A 225 9.28 -20.47 9.31
CA ALA A 225 10.36 -20.00 10.16
C ALA A 225 11.71 -20.64 9.80
N GLU A 226 11.75 -21.96 9.59
CA GLU A 226 12.97 -22.68 9.23
C GLU A 226 13.49 -22.26 7.84
N THR A 227 12.57 -22.12 6.87
CA THR A 227 12.93 -21.62 5.54
C THR A 227 13.53 -20.22 5.62
N LEU A 228 12.92 -19.30 6.38
CA LEU A 228 13.43 -17.95 6.57
C LEU A 228 14.81 -17.97 7.24
N TYR A 229 14.97 -18.76 8.31
CA TYR A 229 16.22 -18.87 9.06
C TYR A 229 17.36 -19.37 8.17
N SER A 230 17.14 -20.50 7.47
CA SER A 230 18.13 -21.09 6.57
C SER A 230 18.59 -20.13 5.47
N LYS A 231 17.64 -19.38 4.87
CA LYS A 231 17.97 -18.37 3.85
C LYS A 231 18.77 -17.21 4.43
N MET A 232 18.45 -16.77 5.65
CA MET A 232 19.22 -15.72 6.33
C MET A 232 20.64 -16.19 6.68
N GLU A 233 20.82 -17.46 7.07
CA GLU A 233 22.14 -18.03 7.30
C GLU A 233 22.96 -18.12 6.00
N VAL A 234 22.36 -18.63 4.91
CA VAL A 234 23.02 -18.71 3.60
C VAL A 234 23.43 -17.32 3.10
N ALA A 235 22.59 -16.30 3.32
CA ALA A 235 22.92 -14.91 3.00
C ALA A 235 23.98 -14.29 3.95
N GLY A 236 24.46 -15.04 4.95
CA GLY A 236 25.51 -14.61 5.88
C GLY A 236 25.07 -13.48 6.82
N LEU A 237 23.77 -13.36 7.13
CA LEU A 237 23.22 -12.29 7.96
C LEU A 237 23.57 -12.52 9.43
N LYS A 238 24.09 -11.49 10.10
CA LYS A 238 24.50 -11.55 11.50
C LYS A 238 23.38 -11.08 12.43
N PHE A 239 22.87 -11.97 13.26
CA PHE A 239 21.85 -11.68 14.25
C PHE A 239 22.45 -10.99 15.48
N ARG A 240 21.75 -10.02 16.00
CA ARG A 240 22.07 -9.34 17.25
C ARG A 240 20.89 -9.40 18.22
N LYS A 241 21.13 -9.24 19.51
CA LYS A 241 20.03 -9.16 20.47
C LYS A 241 19.19 -7.92 20.19
N ILE A 242 17.90 -8.11 20.04
CA ILE A 242 16.92 -7.07 19.73
C ILE A 242 15.67 -7.25 20.60
N PRO A 243 14.97 -6.18 21.01
CA PRO A 243 13.69 -6.33 21.68
C PRO A 243 12.61 -6.79 20.71
N PHE A 244 11.71 -7.65 21.15
CA PHE A 244 10.51 -8.00 20.40
C PHE A 244 9.62 -6.78 20.18
N LYS A 245 9.32 -6.08 21.29
CA LYS A 245 8.62 -4.79 21.25
C LYS A 245 9.60 -3.63 21.46
N ILE A 246 9.72 -2.81 20.43
CA ILE A 246 10.53 -1.57 20.52
C ILE A 246 9.87 -0.64 21.54
N ASN A 247 10.69 0.00 22.39
CA ASN A 247 10.27 0.96 23.44
C ASN A 247 9.56 0.33 24.67
N LYS A 248 9.66 -0.99 24.88
CA LYS A 248 9.37 -1.61 26.18
C LYS A 248 10.67 -1.98 26.90
N PRO A 249 10.69 -1.96 28.25
CA PRO A 249 11.84 -2.44 29.03
C PRO A 249 12.21 -3.88 28.63
N THR A 250 13.50 -4.19 28.72
CA THR A 250 14.05 -5.52 28.37
C THR A 250 14.76 -6.19 29.56
N GLU A 251 14.85 -5.47 30.70
CA GLU A 251 15.52 -5.97 31.90
C GLU A 251 14.78 -7.18 32.47
N GLY A 252 15.51 -8.25 32.76
CA GLY A 252 14.94 -9.49 33.28
C GLY A 252 14.18 -10.35 32.26
N CYS A 253 14.06 -9.93 31.02
CA CYS A 253 13.36 -10.70 29.99
C CYS A 253 14.23 -11.81 29.40
N GLU A 254 13.61 -12.94 29.09
CA GLU A 254 14.26 -14.04 28.37
C GLU A 254 14.65 -13.63 26.96
N VAL A 255 15.68 -14.33 26.41
CA VAL A 255 16.17 -14.12 25.06
C VAL A 255 16.04 -15.41 24.27
N ASP A 256 15.29 -15.36 23.19
CA ASP A 256 15.28 -16.47 22.23
C ASP A 256 16.66 -16.71 21.63
N LYS A 257 17.12 -17.96 21.67
CA LYS A 257 18.50 -18.31 21.29
C LYS A 257 18.71 -18.31 19.76
N LYS A 258 17.70 -18.67 18.99
CA LYS A 258 17.74 -18.77 17.54
C LYS A 258 17.64 -17.39 16.91
N TRP A 259 16.57 -16.68 17.15
CA TRP A 259 16.29 -15.37 16.56
C TRP A 259 16.97 -14.20 17.27
N LYS A 260 17.55 -14.42 18.47
CA LYS A 260 18.16 -13.38 19.34
C LYS A 260 17.15 -12.28 19.74
N VAL A 261 15.88 -12.63 19.85
CA VAL A 261 14.80 -11.73 20.25
C VAL A 261 14.63 -11.76 21.75
N ILE A 262 14.61 -10.57 22.39
CA ILE A 262 14.30 -10.39 23.80
C ILE A 262 12.79 -10.38 23.96
N ILE A 263 12.21 -11.33 24.69
CA ILE A 263 10.77 -11.57 24.82
C ILE A 263 10.21 -10.61 25.88
N ASN A 264 9.97 -9.37 25.48
CA ASN A 264 9.49 -8.30 26.36
C ASN A 264 7.99 -7.94 26.12
N GLN A 265 7.27 -8.77 25.37
CA GLN A 265 5.82 -8.67 25.18
C GLN A 265 5.24 -10.04 24.86
N GLU A 266 4.16 -10.39 25.53
CA GLU A 266 3.28 -11.50 25.15
C GLU A 266 2.33 -11.05 24.05
N ILE A 267 1.95 -11.99 23.18
CA ILE A 267 1.05 -11.76 22.07
C ILE A 267 -0.24 -12.52 22.32
N GLU A 268 -1.34 -11.84 22.17
CA GLU A 268 -2.68 -12.41 22.09
C GLU A 268 -3.17 -12.27 20.63
N ILE A 269 -3.50 -13.39 20.02
CA ILE A 269 -4.08 -13.43 18.67
C ILE A 269 -5.59 -13.45 18.85
N ASP A 270 -6.28 -12.46 18.28
CA ASP A 270 -7.75 -12.46 18.21
C ASP A 270 -8.19 -13.54 17.21
N GLU A 271 -9.03 -14.46 17.64
CA GLU A 271 -9.66 -15.51 16.80
C GLU A 271 -10.69 -14.93 15.82
#